data_baadb176ad74f51288cdd3e35c0033f8
#
_entry.id   baadb176ad74f51288cdd3e35c0033f8
#
_cell.length_a   1.000
_cell.length_b   1.000
_cell.length_c   1.000
_cell.angle_alpha   90.00
_cell.angle_beta   90.00
_cell.angle_gamma   90.00
#
_symmetry.space_group_name_H-M   'P 1'
#
loop_
_entity.id
_entity.type
_entity.pdbx_description
1 polymer ?
#
loop_
_entity_poly.entity_id
_entity_poly.type
_entity_poly.pdbx_seq_one_letter_code
_entity_poly.pdbx_strand_id
1 'polypeptide(L)'
;MKKELEYVKVRRSERLVDMTQYLLEHPHELISLTSFAERYESAKSSISEDLAIIKKTFRERGYGILETIPGAAGGVLFIPEISYEEAKKYVESLAERLSEQDRLLPGGYVYLSDLLGDPELLRQVGKIIA
;
A
#
# COMPACT_ATOMS: atom_id res chain seq x y z
N MET A 1 26.80 19.53 1.02
CA MET A 1 26.98 18.10 0.95
C MET A 1 25.72 17.35 0.63
N LYS A 2 24.66 17.47 1.42
CA LYS A 2 23.37 16.86 1.07
C LYS A 2 22.83 17.34 -0.27
N LYS A 3 22.99 18.61 -0.61
CA LYS A 3 22.54 19.18 -1.87
C LYS A 3 23.23 18.54 -3.09
N GLU A 4 24.51 18.23 -2.96
CA GLU A 4 25.24 17.58 -4.05
C GLU A 4 24.75 16.17 -4.31
N LEU A 5 24.37 15.44 -3.25
CA LEU A 5 23.79 14.11 -3.37
C LEU A 5 22.40 14.15 -3.98
N GLU A 6 21.62 15.21 -3.75
CA GLU A 6 20.30 15.41 -4.33
C GLU A 6 20.35 15.61 -5.83
N TYR A 7 21.45 16.15 -6.37
CA TYR A 7 21.61 16.39 -7.79
C TYR A 7 22.22 15.23 -8.56
N VAL A 8 22.66 14.20 -7.88
CA VAL A 8 23.18 13.00 -8.54
C VAL A 8 22.01 12.21 -9.10
N LYS A 9 22.02 12.00 -10.42
CA LYS A 9 20.98 11.23 -11.10
C LYS A 9 21.00 9.80 -10.59
N VAL A 10 19.89 9.37 -10.05
CA VAL A 10 19.71 8.01 -9.53
C VAL A 10 19.67 7.02 -10.67
N ARG A 11 20.44 5.96 -10.58
CA ARG A 11 20.45 4.88 -11.58
C ARG A 11 19.10 4.14 -11.56
N ARG A 12 18.77 3.51 -12.69
CA ARG A 12 17.52 2.76 -12.81
C ARG A 12 17.32 1.74 -11.69
N SER A 13 18.35 0.95 -11.38
CA SER A 13 18.25 -0.07 -10.34
C SER A 13 17.97 0.54 -8.97
N GLU A 14 18.63 1.62 -8.63
CA GLU A 14 18.43 2.34 -7.39
C GLU A 14 17.04 2.98 -7.35
N ARG A 15 16.61 3.54 -8.46
CA ARG A 15 15.30 4.15 -8.61
C ARG A 15 14.18 3.12 -8.42
N LEU A 16 14.34 1.92 -9.00
CA LEU A 16 13.37 0.84 -8.83
C LEU A 16 13.23 0.43 -7.37
N VAL A 17 14.35 0.31 -6.66
CA VAL A 17 14.34 -0.05 -5.23
C VAL A 17 13.66 1.04 -4.40
N ASP A 18 14.00 2.30 -4.63
CA ASP A 18 13.44 3.42 -3.89
C ASP A 18 11.94 3.59 -4.17
N MET A 19 11.53 3.47 -5.43
CA MET A 19 10.12 3.55 -5.81
C MET A 19 9.30 2.41 -5.17
N THR A 20 9.86 1.22 -5.15
CA THR A 20 9.21 0.06 -4.52
C THR A 20 9.00 0.32 -3.04
N GLN A 21 10.02 0.78 -2.34
CA GLN A 21 9.94 1.10 -0.93
C GLN A 21 8.90 2.20 -0.67
N TYR A 22 8.91 3.23 -1.48
CA TYR A 22 7.96 4.33 -1.36
C TYR A 22 6.51 3.84 -1.52
N LEU A 23 6.25 3.02 -2.52
CA LEU A 23 4.91 2.47 -2.76
C LEU A 23 4.45 1.58 -1.61
N LEU A 24 5.32 0.76 -1.07
CA LEU A 24 5.00 -0.10 0.06
C LEU A 24 4.66 0.69 1.32
N GLU A 25 5.30 1.82 1.52
CA GLU A 25 5.04 2.69 2.67
C GLU A 25 3.80 3.58 2.50
N HIS A 26 3.30 3.73 1.27
CA HIS A 26 2.16 4.60 0.97
C HIS A 26 1.04 3.82 0.26
N PRO A 27 0.50 2.76 0.91
CA PRO A 27 -0.60 2.01 0.30
C PRO A 27 -1.86 2.88 0.23
N HIS A 28 -2.70 2.60 -0.77
CA HIS A 28 -3.97 3.29 -1.00
C HIS A 28 -3.84 4.79 -1.30
N GLU A 29 -2.65 5.24 -1.61
CA GLU A 29 -2.37 6.63 -1.91
C GLU A 29 -2.03 6.79 -3.39
N LEU A 30 -2.72 7.69 -4.06
CA LEU A 30 -2.46 7.98 -5.48
C LEU A 30 -1.22 8.85 -5.60
N ILE A 31 -0.21 8.34 -6.28
CA ILE A 31 1.07 9.03 -6.47
C ILE A 31 1.22 9.34 -7.94
N SER A 32 1.39 10.62 -8.28
CA SER A 32 1.49 11.05 -9.66
C SER A 32 2.83 10.69 -10.30
N LEU A 33 2.83 10.49 -11.61
CA LEU A 33 4.07 10.28 -12.37
C LEU A 33 4.98 11.51 -12.28
N THR A 34 4.39 12.69 -12.25
CA THR A 34 5.15 13.94 -12.10
C THR A 34 5.92 13.96 -10.78
N SER A 35 5.30 13.50 -9.70
CA SER A 35 5.94 13.42 -8.39
C SER A 35 7.19 12.53 -8.43
N PHE A 36 7.10 11.36 -9.05
CA PHE A 36 8.25 10.48 -9.20
C PHE A 36 9.30 11.06 -10.17
N ALA A 37 8.87 11.66 -11.25
CA ALA A 37 9.78 12.28 -12.21
C ALA A 37 10.61 13.39 -11.56
N GLU A 38 9.99 14.21 -10.73
CA GLU A 38 10.67 15.25 -9.97
C GLU A 38 11.60 14.68 -8.89
N ARG A 39 11.14 13.67 -8.16
CA ARG A 39 11.91 13.04 -7.12
C ARG A 39 13.23 12.45 -7.62
N TYR A 40 13.22 11.86 -8.82
CA TYR A 40 14.39 11.19 -9.39
C TYR A 40 15.05 11.97 -10.52
N GLU A 41 14.57 13.16 -10.80
CA GLU A 41 15.05 13.97 -11.92
C GLU A 41 15.12 13.17 -13.23
N SER A 42 14.05 12.43 -13.50
CA SER A 42 13.94 11.53 -14.64
C SER A 42 12.72 11.83 -15.47
N ALA A 43 12.76 11.44 -16.74
CA ALA A 43 11.63 11.62 -17.64
C ALA A 43 10.44 10.75 -17.21
N LYS A 44 9.23 11.23 -17.44
CA LYS A 44 8.00 10.48 -17.16
C LYS A 44 7.97 9.13 -17.87
N SER A 45 8.52 9.07 -19.09
CA SER A 45 8.62 7.80 -19.83
C SER A 45 9.46 6.75 -19.11
N SER A 46 10.57 7.18 -18.52
CA SER A 46 11.43 6.30 -17.71
C SER A 46 10.71 5.82 -16.47
N ILE A 47 9.99 6.71 -15.81
CA ILE A 47 9.18 6.37 -14.63
C ILE A 47 8.07 5.37 -15.01
N SER A 48 7.41 5.57 -16.14
CA SER A 48 6.39 4.64 -16.62
C SER A 48 6.95 3.24 -16.86
N GLU A 49 8.13 3.15 -17.46
CA GLU A 49 8.80 1.87 -17.68
C GLU A 49 9.15 1.19 -16.36
N ASP A 50 9.67 1.95 -15.41
CA ASP A 50 9.99 1.44 -14.08
C ASP A 50 8.74 0.93 -13.36
N LEU A 51 7.66 1.67 -13.43
CA LEU A 51 6.40 1.27 -12.80
C LEU A 51 5.81 0.01 -13.44
N ALA A 52 6.01 -0.18 -14.75
CA ALA A 52 5.59 -1.40 -15.42
C ALA A 52 6.34 -2.62 -14.88
N ILE A 53 7.63 -2.48 -14.62
CA ILE A 53 8.46 -3.53 -14.01
C ILE A 53 7.97 -3.85 -12.60
N ILE A 54 7.74 -2.83 -11.79
CA ILE A 54 7.26 -2.97 -10.41
C ILE A 54 5.88 -3.64 -10.40
N LYS A 55 4.98 -3.18 -11.26
CA LYS A 55 3.62 -3.73 -11.40
C LYS A 55 3.65 -5.23 -11.70
N LYS A 56 4.47 -5.63 -12.67
CA LYS A 56 4.63 -7.03 -13.05
C LYS A 56 5.17 -7.85 -11.88
N THR A 57 6.22 -7.35 -11.24
CA THR A 57 6.87 -8.03 -10.11
C THR A 57 5.91 -8.19 -8.93
N PHE A 58 5.17 -7.16 -8.59
CA PHE A 58 4.19 -7.21 -7.50
C PHE A 58 3.14 -8.29 -7.76
N ARG A 59 2.65 -8.35 -8.99
CA ARG A 59 1.63 -9.35 -9.37
C ARG A 59 2.19 -10.77 -9.31
N GLU A 60 3.37 -10.98 -9.87
CA GLU A 60 4.00 -12.30 -9.91
C GLU A 60 4.41 -12.81 -8.53
N ARG A 61 4.81 -11.90 -7.64
CA ARG A 61 5.24 -12.24 -6.29
C ARG A 61 4.14 -12.18 -5.26
N GLY A 62 2.95 -11.72 -5.64
CA GLY A 62 1.82 -11.63 -4.72
C GLY A 62 1.95 -10.54 -3.66
N TYR A 63 2.69 -9.46 -3.94
CA TYR A 63 2.83 -8.34 -3.00
C TYR A 63 1.60 -7.43 -3.02
N GLY A 64 0.86 -7.45 -4.08
CA GLY A 64 -0.32 -6.63 -4.25
C GLY A 64 -0.52 -6.20 -5.70
N ILE A 65 -1.42 -5.24 -5.88
CA ILE A 65 -1.78 -4.72 -7.19
C ILE A 65 -1.34 -3.27 -7.28
N LEU A 66 -0.68 -2.93 -8.39
CA LEU A 66 -0.36 -1.55 -8.72
C LEU A 66 -1.28 -1.11 -9.84
N GLU A 67 -2.25 -0.26 -9.53
CA GLU A 67 -3.17 0.28 -10.51
C GLU A 67 -2.62 1.56 -11.12
N THR A 68 -2.76 1.68 -12.43
CA THR A 68 -2.41 2.90 -13.16
C THR A 68 -3.68 3.66 -13.49
N ILE A 69 -3.77 4.90 -13.04
CA ILE A 69 -4.90 5.78 -13.32
C ILE A 69 -4.44 6.81 -14.36
N PRO A 70 -5.03 6.79 -15.57
CA PRO A 70 -4.61 7.69 -16.64
C PRO A 70 -5.07 9.12 -16.41
N GLY A 71 -4.46 10.06 -17.14
CA GLY A 71 -4.84 11.46 -17.13
C GLY A 71 -3.90 12.35 -16.35
N ALA A 72 -4.13 13.66 -16.46
CA ALA A 72 -3.28 14.66 -15.80
C ALA A 72 -3.33 14.58 -14.27
N ALA A 73 -4.47 14.19 -13.72
CA ALA A 73 -4.66 14.00 -12.29
C ALA A 73 -4.43 12.54 -11.85
N GLY A 74 -3.92 11.71 -12.75
CA GLY A 74 -3.70 10.29 -12.49
C GLY A 74 -2.34 9.99 -11.91
N GLY A 75 -2.02 8.72 -11.84
CA GLY A 75 -0.78 8.23 -11.30
C GLY A 75 -0.86 6.74 -11.04
N VAL A 76 -0.22 6.31 -9.99
CA VAL A 76 -0.25 4.91 -9.57
C VAL A 76 -0.76 4.78 -8.15
N LEU A 77 -1.43 3.66 -7.90
CA LEU A 77 -2.03 3.35 -6.62
C LEU A 77 -1.64 1.93 -6.24
N PHE A 78 -0.98 1.78 -5.10
CA PHE A 78 -0.63 0.45 -4.59
C PHE A 78 -1.71 -0.07 -3.66
N ILE A 79 -2.22 -1.26 -3.96
CA ILE A 79 -3.21 -1.94 -3.14
C ILE A 79 -2.57 -3.25 -2.64
N PRO A 80 -2.22 -3.34 -1.35
CA PRO A 80 -1.64 -4.55 -0.80
C PRO A 80 -2.59 -5.73 -0.94
N GLU A 81 -2.05 -6.89 -1.22
CA GLU A 81 -2.83 -8.12 -1.23
C GLU A 81 -2.76 -8.77 0.14
N ILE A 82 -3.92 -8.80 0.79
CA ILE A 82 -4.06 -9.50 2.06
C ILE A 82 -5.06 -10.62 1.85
N SER A 83 -4.69 -11.84 2.25
CA SER A 83 -5.61 -12.96 2.23
C SER A 83 -6.70 -12.76 3.27
N TYR A 84 -7.85 -13.38 3.03
CA TYR A 84 -8.94 -13.38 4.00
C TYR A 84 -8.48 -13.91 5.37
N GLU A 85 -7.66 -14.95 5.36
CA GLU A 85 -7.14 -15.56 6.59
C GLU A 85 -6.25 -14.59 7.38
N GLU A 86 -5.39 -13.86 6.70
CA GLU A 86 -4.54 -12.86 7.35
C GLU A 86 -5.35 -11.71 7.92
N ALA A 87 -6.31 -11.21 7.16
CA ALA A 87 -7.21 -10.16 7.61
C ALA A 87 -8.01 -10.60 8.83
N LYS A 88 -8.52 -11.82 8.81
CA LYS A 88 -9.28 -12.42 9.92
C LYS A 88 -8.43 -12.49 11.19
N LYS A 89 -7.20 -13.01 11.09
CA LYS A 89 -6.29 -13.11 12.22
C LYS A 89 -5.99 -11.74 12.82
N TYR A 90 -5.78 -10.75 11.97
CA TYR A 90 -5.49 -9.39 12.42
C TYR A 90 -6.67 -8.79 13.18
N VAL A 91 -7.87 -8.91 12.63
CA VAL A 91 -9.09 -8.39 13.26
C VAL A 91 -9.39 -9.12 14.56
N GLU A 92 -9.21 -10.44 14.62
CA GLU A 92 -9.37 -11.23 15.85
C GLU A 92 -8.39 -10.77 16.93
N SER A 93 -7.14 -10.51 16.56
CA SER A 93 -6.13 -9.99 17.47
C SER A 93 -6.52 -8.63 18.04
N LEU A 94 -7.05 -7.74 17.20
CA LEU A 94 -7.56 -6.45 17.65
C LEU A 94 -8.74 -6.59 18.60
N ALA A 95 -9.66 -7.49 18.28
CA ALA A 95 -10.84 -7.75 19.11
C ALA A 95 -10.44 -8.27 20.51
N GLU A 96 -9.46 -9.16 20.57
CA GLU A 96 -8.92 -9.65 21.84
C GLU A 96 -8.33 -8.53 22.68
N ARG A 97 -7.51 -7.68 22.06
CA ARG A 97 -6.90 -6.54 22.77
C ARG A 97 -7.96 -5.58 23.30
N LEU A 98 -8.98 -5.31 22.50
CA LEU A 98 -10.07 -4.43 22.90
C LEU A 98 -10.90 -5.05 24.03
N SER A 99 -11.13 -6.37 23.99
CA SER A 99 -11.88 -7.04 25.05
C SER A 99 -11.12 -7.09 26.37
N GLU A 100 -9.80 -7.21 26.34
CA GLU A 100 -8.95 -7.18 27.54
C GLU A 100 -8.91 -5.80 28.17
N GLN A 101 -8.80 -4.78 27.35
CA GLN A 101 -8.73 -3.40 27.84
C GLN A 101 -10.08 -2.84 28.21
N ASP A 102 -11.14 -3.38 27.66
CA ASP A 102 -12.43 -2.71 27.69
C ASP A 102 -13.57 -3.61 28.14
N ARG A 103 -13.50 -3.99 29.39
CA ARG A 103 -14.65 -4.56 30.09
C ARG A 103 -15.75 -3.52 30.26
N LEU A 104 -15.48 -2.28 29.84
CA LEU A 104 -16.39 -1.15 29.98
C LEU A 104 -17.34 -0.98 28.78
N LEU A 105 -17.09 -1.71 27.66
CA LEU A 105 -17.93 -1.64 26.47
C LEU A 105 -18.34 -3.04 25.97
N PRO A 106 -19.10 -3.80 26.73
CA PRO A 106 -19.54 -5.13 26.30
C PRO A 106 -20.36 -5.11 25.00
N GLY A 107 -21.11 -4.03 24.75
CA GLY A 107 -21.85 -3.86 23.52
C GLY A 107 -20.95 -3.69 22.29
N GLY A 108 -19.83 -2.99 22.45
CA GLY A 108 -18.85 -2.83 21.40
C GLY A 108 -18.17 -4.14 21.00
N TYR A 109 -17.88 -4.98 21.99
CA TYR A 109 -17.29 -6.31 21.76
C TYR A 109 -18.25 -7.23 21.01
N VAL A 110 -19.51 -7.25 21.40
CA VAL A 110 -20.54 -8.05 20.71
C VAL A 110 -20.69 -7.59 19.26
N TYR A 111 -20.70 -6.30 19.03
CA TYR A 111 -20.76 -5.72 17.71
C TYR A 111 -19.57 -6.16 16.84
N LEU A 112 -18.35 -6.10 17.38
CA LEU A 112 -17.16 -6.56 16.69
C LEU A 112 -17.24 -8.05 16.36
N SER A 113 -17.75 -8.88 17.28
CA SER A 113 -17.91 -10.31 17.04
C SER A 113 -18.87 -10.59 15.89
N ASP A 114 -19.94 -9.81 15.76
CA ASP A 114 -20.87 -9.92 14.65
C ASP A 114 -20.20 -9.52 13.32
N LEU A 115 -19.40 -8.46 13.33
CA LEU A 115 -18.65 -8.02 12.16
C LEU A 115 -17.64 -9.06 11.70
N LEU A 116 -17.01 -9.77 12.64
CA LEU A 116 -16.06 -10.85 12.33
C LEU A 116 -16.70 -12.03 11.60
N GLY A 117 -18.01 -12.15 11.70
CA GLY A 117 -18.78 -13.18 10.98
C GLY A 117 -19.05 -12.84 9.51
N ASP A 118 -18.79 -11.60 9.09
CA ASP A 118 -19.03 -11.16 7.72
C ASP A 118 -17.74 -11.19 6.89
N PRO A 119 -17.61 -12.15 5.94
CA PRO A 119 -16.39 -12.26 5.13
C PRO A 119 -16.10 -11.05 4.26
N GLU A 120 -17.13 -10.41 3.73
CA GLU A 120 -16.98 -9.24 2.88
C GLU A 120 -16.45 -8.05 3.66
N LEU A 121 -16.98 -7.82 4.83
CA LEU A 121 -16.51 -6.75 5.70
C LEU A 121 -15.08 -6.97 6.14
N LEU A 122 -14.70 -8.19 6.51
CA LEU A 122 -13.32 -8.54 6.87
C LEU A 122 -12.36 -8.29 5.71
N ARG A 123 -12.79 -8.60 4.49
CA ARG A 123 -11.99 -8.35 3.29
C ARG A 123 -11.76 -6.86 3.09
N GLN A 124 -12.80 -6.06 3.24
CA GLN A 124 -12.71 -4.60 3.13
C GLN A 124 -11.82 -4.00 4.23
N VAL A 125 -12.02 -4.43 5.46
CA VAL A 125 -11.21 -3.97 6.60
C VAL A 125 -9.76 -4.37 6.43
N GLY A 126 -9.49 -5.59 5.95
CA GLY A 126 -8.15 -6.06 5.67
C GLY A 126 -7.42 -5.18 4.65
N LYS A 127 -8.10 -4.72 3.62
CA LYS A 127 -7.54 -3.81 2.61
C LYS A 127 -7.21 -2.43 3.18
N ILE A 128 -7.98 -1.97 4.15
CA ILE A 128 -7.79 -0.66 4.76
C ILE A 128 -6.64 -0.69 5.77
N ILE A 129 -6.54 -1.77 6.54
CA ILE A 129 -5.58 -1.89 7.63
C ILE A 129 -4.18 -2.24 7.13
N ALA A 130 -4.09 -2.95 6.03
CA ALA A 130 -2.79 -3.29 5.43
C ALA A 130 -2.13 -2.06 4.78
#